data_196b1310e3a171e0f5c7cde2eb070bda
#
_entry.id   196b1310e3a171e0f5c7cde2eb070bda
#
_cell.length_a   1.000
_cell.length_b   1.000
_cell.length_c   1.000
_cell.angle_alpha   90.00
_cell.angle_beta   90.00
_cell.angle_gamma   90.00
#
_symmetry.space_group_name_H-M   'P 1'
#
loop_
_entity.id
_entity.type
_entity.pdbx_description
1 polymer ?
#
loop_
_entity_poly.entity_id
_entity_poly.type
_entity_poly.pdbx_seq_one_letter_code
_entity_poly.pdbx_strand_id
1 'polypeptide(L)'
;MSQRIVAALTAAALGLSAPVAHAAEPQWESSAPESLGINDPSCVPSGDITEPVVLLHGTSNNASVWGNLVHLLQDQGACVWAFDYGADDVTLQNMIPSVKAIADLDDSAAEIADQVDYVREVTGSDKVNLVGHSQGGMHIKTYTQMHNGADHVSHAVEVPRVLFLGICLDFYYF
;
A
#
# COMPACT_ATOMS: atom_id res chain seq x y z
N MET A 1 55.65 -26.39 48.61
CA MET A 1 54.22 -26.43 48.53
C MET A 1 53.74 -25.12 47.80
N SER A 2 53.46 -25.20 46.51
CA SER A 2 53.16 -24.03 45.72
C SER A 2 51.67 -24.10 45.28
N GLN A 3 50.85 -23.21 45.82
CA GLN A 3 49.44 -23.11 45.48
C GLN A 3 49.28 -22.30 44.17
N ARG A 4 48.72 -22.92 43.14
CA ARG A 4 48.34 -22.27 41.91
C ARG A 4 46.91 -21.76 42.06
N ILE A 5 46.74 -20.43 41.99
CA ILE A 5 45.46 -19.76 41.95
C ILE A 5 44.97 -19.77 40.48
N VAL A 6 43.87 -20.47 40.22
CA VAL A 6 43.20 -20.44 38.93
C VAL A 6 42.16 -19.33 38.98
N ALA A 7 42.35 -18.25 38.22
CA ALA A 7 41.38 -17.20 38.04
C ALA A 7 40.42 -17.59 36.93
N ALA A 8 39.15 -17.77 37.27
CA ALA A 8 38.09 -17.98 36.30
C ALA A 8 37.60 -16.61 35.75
N LEU A 9 37.84 -16.38 34.47
CA LEU A 9 37.30 -15.25 33.74
C LEU A 9 35.86 -15.58 33.28
N THR A 10 34.86 -14.98 33.93
CA THR A 10 33.47 -14.99 33.46
C THR A 10 33.28 -13.88 32.42
N ALA A 11 33.16 -14.25 31.16
CA ALA A 11 32.78 -13.33 30.10
C ALA A 11 31.28 -13.08 30.18
N ALA A 12 30.88 -11.87 30.59
CA ALA A 12 29.50 -11.40 30.48
C ALA A 12 29.22 -11.00 29.02
N ALA A 13 28.41 -11.80 28.34
CA ALA A 13 27.89 -11.44 27.02
C ALA A 13 26.81 -10.37 27.20
N LEU A 14 27.15 -9.12 26.90
CA LEU A 14 26.20 -8.04 26.74
C LEU A 14 25.46 -8.26 25.41
N GLY A 15 24.23 -8.79 25.51
CA GLY A 15 23.32 -8.88 24.38
C GLY A 15 22.88 -7.47 23.96
N LEU A 16 23.51 -6.93 22.91
CA LEU A 16 23.00 -5.76 22.19
C LEU A 16 21.77 -6.19 21.43
N SER A 17 20.58 -6.00 22.02
CA SER A 17 19.33 -6.00 21.26
C SER A 17 19.34 -4.77 20.37
N ALA A 18 19.44 -4.96 19.04
CA ALA A 18 19.23 -3.88 18.10
C ALA A 18 17.80 -3.33 18.30
N PRO A 19 17.61 -2.01 18.27
CA PRO A 19 16.26 -1.46 18.31
C PRO A 19 15.50 -1.98 17.09
N VAL A 20 14.33 -2.56 17.33
CA VAL A 20 13.37 -2.85 16.24
C VAL A 20 12.97 -1.51 15.69
N ALA A 21 13.40 -1.23 14.45
CA ALA A 21 12.93 -0.05 13.75
C ALA A 21 11.41 -0.19 13.64
N HIS A 22 10.66 0.64 14.36
CA HIS A 22 9.23 0.78 14.11
C HIS A 22 9.12 1.41 12.73
N ALA A 23 8.41 0.74 11.83
CA ALA A 23 8.00 1.37 10.58
C ALA A 23 7.28 2.69 10.92
N ALA A 24 7.60 3.76 10.21
CA ALA A 24 6.94 5.03 10.40
C ALA A 24 5.42 4.83 10.17
N GLU A 25 4.60 5.45 11.00
CA GLU A 25 3.16 5.48 10.77
C GLU A 25 2.89 6.10 9.39
N PRO A 26 1.93 5.56 8.61
CA PRO A 26 1.59 6.15 7.33
C PRO A 26 1.08 7.58 7.52
N GLN A 27 1.58 8.50 6.71
CA GLN A 27 1.15 9.89 6.75
C GLN A 27 -0.18 10.13 6.00
N TRP A 28 -0.69 9.10 5.34
CA TRP A 28 -1.95 9.15 4.57
C TRP A 28 -3.09 8.50 5.33
N GLU A 29 -4.26 9.08 5.18
CA GLU A 29 -5.50 8.53 5.71
C GLU A 29 -6.00 7.36 4.84
N SER A 30 -6.85 6.54 5.42
CA SER A 30 -7.63 5.53 4.70
C SER A 30 -9.05 5.55 5.23
N SER A 31 -10.00 5.81 4.34
CA SER A 31 -11.44 5.70 4.67
C SER A 31 -11.95 4.26 4.70
N ALA A 32 -11.08 3.29 4.47
CA ALA A 32 -11.44 1.88 4.60
C ALA A 32 -11.70 1.52 6.07
N PRO A 33 -12.72 0.71 6.38
CA PRO A 33 -12.96 0.25 7.73
C PRO A 33 -11.75 -0.50 8.31
N GLU A 34 -11.35 -0.21 9.55
CA GLU A 34 -10.26 -0.92 10.25
C GLU A 34 -10.48 -2.43 10.30
N SER A 35 -11.76 -2.86 10.33
CA SER A 35 -12.13 -4.28 10.33
C SER A 35 -11.68 -5.05 9.09
N LEU A 36 -11.26 -4.36 8.01
CA LEU A 36 -10.70 -5.00 6.83
C LEU A 36 -9.27 -5.51 7.04
N GLY A 37 -8.55 -5.01 8.06
CA GLY A 37 -7.18 -5.45 8.35
C GLY A 37 -6.21 -5.20 7.19
N ILE A 38 -6.33 -4.05 6.54
CA ILE A 38 -5.41 -3.60 5.48
C ILE A 38 -4.43 -2.57 6.01
N ASN A 39 -3.47 -2.16 5.20
CA ASN A 39 -2.41 -1.20 5.56
C ASN A 39 -1.58 -1.65 6.77
N ASP A 40 -1.37 -2.94 6.91
CA ASP A 40 -0.62 -3.53 8.03
C ASP A 40 0.83 -3.83 7.61
N PRO A 41 1.83 -3.09 8.13
CA PRO A 41 3.25 -3.34 7.86
C PRO A 41 3.74 -4.71 8.34
N SER A 42 3.03 -5.35 9.25
CA SER A 42 3.37 -6.69 9.75
C SER A 42 2.77 -7.82 8.93
N CYS A 43 1.96 -7.50 7.93
CA CYS A 43 1.35 -8.51 7.06
C CYS A 43 2.43 -9.26 6.27
N VAL A 44 2.37 -10.59 6.30
CA VAL A 44 3.25 -11.48 5.53
C VAL A 44 2.41 -12.22 4.51
N PRO A 45 2.68 -12.10 3.21
CA PRO A 45 1.95 -12.84 2.18
C PRO A 45 2.03 -14.35 2.42
N SER A 46 0.93 -15.07 2.21
CA SER A 46 0.85 -16.51 2.48
C SER A 46 0.33 -17.35 1.31
N GLY A 47 0.15 -16.73 0.14
CA GLY A 47 -0.36 -17.35 -1.08
C GLY A 47 0.53 -17.13 -2.29
N ASP A 48 -0.08 -17.20 -3.47
CA ASP A 48 0.63 -17.01 -4.75
C ASP A 48 0.93 -15.52 -5.04
N ILE A 49 0.24 -14.61 -4.34
CA ILE A 49 0.45 -13.16 -4.47
C ILE A 49 1.49 -12.74 -3.41
N THR A 50 2.73 -12.65 -3.81
CA THR A 50 3.88 -12.41 -2.91
C THR A 50 4.20 -10.93 -2.72
N GLU A 51 3.88 -10.09 -3.70
CA GLU A 51 4.06 -8.65 -3.60
C GLU A 51 2.81 -7.99 -2.98
N PRO A 52 2.99 -6.89 -2.23
CA PRO A 52 1.88 -6.12 -1.69
C PRO A 52 0.95 -5.64 -2.81
N VAL A 53 -0.36 -5.67 -2.56
CA VAL A 53 -1.38 -5.17 -3.50
C VAL A 53 -1.84 -3.80 -3.05
N VAL A 54 -1.63 -2.78 -3.88
CA VAL A 54 -2.07 -1.39 -3.63
C VAL A 54 -3.29 -1.08 -4.50
N LEU A 55 -4.36 -0.64 -3.86
CA LEU A 55 -5.65 -0.36 -4.47
C LEU A 55 -5.88 1.14 -4.60
N LEU A 56 -6.09 1.63 -5.83
CA LEU A 56 -6.27 3.04 -6.17
C LEU A 56 -7.72 3.31 -6.59
N HIS A 57 -8.48 4.04 -5.78
CA HIS A 57 -9.89 4.33 -6.03
C HIS A 57 -10.10 5.33 -7.19
N GLY A 58 -11.34 5.53 -7.62
CA GLY A 58 -11.70 6.46 -8.68
C GLY A 58 -12.09 7.85 -8.18
N THR A 59 -12.33 8.77 -9.11
CA THR A 59 -12.81 10.14 -8.85
C THR A 59 -14.02 10.15 -7.92
N SER A 60 -14.02 11.08 -6.98
CA SER A 60 -15.08 11.29 -5.98
C SER A 60 -15.36 10.07 -5.10
N ASN A 61 -14.43 9.15 -5.02
CA ASN A 61 -14.48 7.94 -4.21
C ASN A 61 -13.39 7.98 -3.12
N ASN A 62 -13.24 6.92 -2.36
CA ASN A 62 -12.22 6.74 -1.33
C ASN A 62 -11.91 5.24 -1.12
N ALA A 63 -11.00 4.91 -0.21
CA ALA A 63 -10.54 3.54 0.03
C ALA A 63 -11.66 2.57 0.48
N SER A 64 -12.79 3.06 1.01
CA SER A 64 -13.88 2.19 1.50
C SER A 64 -14.57 1.37 0.41
N VAL A 65 -14.40 1.75 -0.87
CA VAL A 65 -15.04 1.04 -1.99
C VAL A 65 -14.49 -0.37 -2.23
N TRP A 66 -13.35 -0.68 -1.66
CA TRP A 66 -12.61 -1.90 -1.94
C TRP A 66 -13.01 -3.11 -1.08
N GLY A 67 -13.94 -2.96 -0.12
CA GLY A 67 -14.24 -3.98 0.87
C GLY A 67 -14.38 -5.40 0.34
N ASN A 68 -15.16 -5.62 -0.74
CA ASN A 68 -15.34 -6.95 -1.32
C ASN A 68 -14.05 -7.48 -1.98
N LEU A 69 -13.29 -6.63 -2.68
CA LEU A 69 -12.06 -7.04 -3.33
C LEU A 69 -10.96 -7.35 -2.30
N VAL A 70 -10.91 -6.58 -1.21
CA VAL A 70 -9.97 -6.84 -0.11
C VAL A 70 -10.13 -8.26 0.41
N HIS A 71 -11.35 -8.68 0.73
CA HIS A 71 -11.60 -10.05 1.21
C HIS A 71 -11.16 -11.11 0.20
N LEU A 72 -11.46 -10.92 -1.09
CA LEU A 72 -11.04 -11.86 -2.14
C LEU A 72 -9.51 -11.98 -2.25
N LEU A 73 -8.80 -10.87 -2.14
CA LEU A 73 -7.33 -10.85 -2.18
C LEU A 73 -6.73 -11.47 -0.92
N GLN A 74 -7.28 -11.17 0.25
CA GLN A 74 -6.84 -11.76 1.52
C GLN A 74 -7.09 -13.26 1.57
N ASP A 75 -8.19 -13.75 0.99
CA ASP A 75 -8.46 -15.20 0.85
C ASP A 75 -7.41 -15.90 -0.03
N GLN A 76 -6.71 -15.17 -0.91
CA GLN A 76 -5.56 -15.65 -1.68
C GLN A 76 -4.22 -15.39 -0.96
N GLY A 77 -4.25 -14.94 0.27
CA GLY A 77 -3.06 -14.69 1.09
C GLY A 77 -2.31 -13.39 0.77
N ALA A 78 -2.93 -12.45 0.05
CA ALA A 78 -2.30 -11.17 -0.27
C ALA A 78 -2.31 -10.19 0.90
N CYS A 79 -1.24 -9.39 1.01
CA CYS A 79 -1.19 -8.19 1.85
C CYS A 79 -1.73 -7.00 1.06
N VAL A 80 -2.81 -6.38 1.56
CA VAL A 80 -3.55 -5.36 0.82
C VAL A 80 -3.37 -3.98 1.45
N TRP A 81 -3.18 -2.98 0.59
CA TRP A 81 -3.01 -1.58 0.94
C TRP A 81 -3.99 -0.72 0.15
N ALA A 82 -4.62 0.22 0.83
CA ALA A 82 -5.50 1.20 0.21
C ALA A 82 -5.51 2.47 1.03
N PHE A 83 -4.97 3.54 0.49
CA PHE A 83 -5.01 4.88 1.07
C PHE A 83 -6.00 5.75 0.29
N ASP A 84 -6.46 6.81 0.92
CA ASP A 84 -7.13 7.90 0.24
C ASP A 84 -6.07 8.78 -0.44
N TYR A 85 -6.41 9.37 -1.56
CA TYR A 85 -5.55 10.31 -2.27
C TYR A 85 -6.37 11.42 -2.92
N GLY A 86 -5.71 12.50 -3.30
CA GLY A 86 -6.30 13.58 -4.07
C GLY A 86 -7.39 14.33 -3.30
N ALA A 87 -7.15 14.64 -2.03
CA ALA A 87 -7.99 15.58 -1.29
C ALA A 87 -7.72 17.01 -1.75
N ASP A 88 -8.77 17.79 -2.01
CA ASP A 88 -8.67 19.21 -2.39
C ASP A 88 -9.25 20.10 -1.30
N ASP A 89 -8.41 20.87 -0.62
CA ASP A 89 -8.78 21.76 0.50
C ASP A 89 -9.51 23.04 0.06
N VAL A 90 -9.65 23.29 -1.23
CA VAL A 90 -10.15 24.55 -1.77
C VAL A 90 -11.60 24.47 -2.23
N THR A 91 -12.12 23.26 -2.51
CA THR A 91 -13.47 23.09 -3.08
C THR A 91 -14.53 22.76 -2.04
N LEU A 92 -15.81 23.07 -2.35
CA LEU A 92 -16.96 22.67 -1.53
C LEU A 92 -17.05 21.14 -1.35
N GLN A 93 -16.45 20.36 -2.24
CA GLN A 93 -16.38 18.90 -2.15
C GLN A 93 -15.55 18.44 -0.98
N ASN A 94 -14.56 19.21 -0.55
CA ASN A 94 -13.80 18.95 0.67
C ASN A 94 -14.61 19.05 1.96
N MET A 95 -15.75 19.70 1.91
CA MET A 95 -16.68 19.72 3.05
C MET A 95 -17.37 18.35 3.24
N ILE A 96 -17.19 17.43 2.30
CA ILE A 96 -17.70 16.06 2.37
C ILE A 96 -16.49 15.13 2.52
N PRO A 97 -16.15 14.68 3.74
CA PRO A 97 -14.92 13.90 4.01
C PRO A 97 -14.77 12.62 3.17
N SER A 98 -15.89 12.08 2.69
CA SER A 98 -15.91 10.86 1.88
C SER A 98 -15.54 11.07 0.40
N VAL A 99 -15.40 12.33 -0.05
CA VAL A 99 -15.07 12.65 -1.46
C VAL A 99 -13.57 12.89 -1.57
N LYS A 100 -12.90 12.02 -2.31
CA LYS A 100 -11.46 12.06 -2.59
C LYS A 100 -11.21 11.98 -4.10
N ALA A 101 -9.95 12.04 -4.52
CA ALA A 101 -9.53 12.01 -5.94
C ALA A 101 -10.20 13.11 -6.77
N ILE A 102 -10.17 14.33 -6.24
CA ILE A 102 -10.72 15.56 -6.86
C ILE A 102 -9.69 16.70 -6.93
N ALA A 103 -8.52 16.51 -6.35
CA ALA A 103 -7.39 17.43 -6.45
C ALA A 103 -6.78 17.42 -7.86
N ASP A 104 -5.79 18.27 -8.07
CA ASP A 104 -4.98 18.25 -9.29
C ASP A 104 -4.44 16.85 -9.58
N LEU A 105 -4.41 16.48 -10.87
CA LEU A 105 -4.04 15.12 -11.26
C LEU A 105 -2.54 14.86 -11.09
N ASP A 106 -1.70 15.86 -11.30
CA ASP A 106 -0.24 15.71 -11.14
C ASP A 106 0.13 15.62 -9.66
N ASP A 107 -0.52 16.43 -8.80
CA ASP A 107 -0.36 16.36 -7.34
C ASP A 107 -0.83 15.01 -6.81
N SER A 108 -1.98 14.52 -7.28
CA SER A 108 -2.50 13.19 -6.92
C SER A 108 -1.58 12.06 -7.37
N ALA A 109 -0.96 12.18 -8.55
CA ALA A 109 -0.02 11.19 -9.04
C ALA A 109 1.28 11.16 -8.22
N ALA A 110 1.77 12.32 -7.78
CA ALA A 110 2.92 12.41 -6.89
C ALA A 110 2.62 11.79 -5.51
N GLU A 111 1.45 12.10 -4.95
CA GLU A 111 0.99 11.51 -3.68
C GLU A 111 0.92 9.97 -3.78
N ILE A 112 0.36 9.44 -4.87
CA ILE A 112 0.30 7.99 -5.10
C ILE A 112 1.71 7.38 -5.24
N ALA A 113 2.64 8.07 -5.89
CA ALA A 113 4.02 7.61 -5.98
C ALA A 113 4.66 7.48 -4.58
N ASP A 114 4.47 8.47 -3.72
CA ASP A 114 4.94 8.44 -2.33
C ASP A 114 4.27 7.32 -1.52
N GLN A 115 2.96 7.07 -1.72
CA GLN A 115 2.24 5.96 -1.08
C GLN A 115 2.80 4.60 -1.50
N VAL A 116 3.09 4.40 -2.79
CA VAL A 116 3.69 3.15 -3.29
C VAL A 116 5.09 2.96 -2.74
N ASP A 117 5.91 4.01 -2.71
CA ASP A 117 7.27 3.92 -2.16
C ASP A 117 7.25 3.60 -0.66
N TYR A 118 6.33 4.19 0.10
CA TYR A 118 6.11 3.84 1.50
C TYR A 118 5.76 2.36 1.68
N VAL A 119 4.81 1.83 0.90
CA VAL A 119 4.43 0.40 0.98
C VAL A 119 5.63 -0.49 0.70
N ARG A 120 6.44 -0.17 -0.30
CA ARG A 120 7.67 -0.92 -0.62
C ARG A 120 8.67 -0.88 0.52
N GLU A 121 8.88 0.30 1.12
CA GLU A 121 9.81 0.48 2.23
C GLU A 121 9.39 -0.34 3.46
N VAL A 122 8.13 -0.20 3.91
CA VAL A 122 7.67 -0.85 5.15
C VAL A 122 7.51 -2.35 5.02
N THR A 123 7.24 -2.86 3.81
CA THR A 123 7.14 -4.30 3.54
C THR A 123 8.47 -4.92 3.14
N GLY A 124 9.48 -4.11 2.81
CA GLY A 124 10.75 -4.58 2.26
C GLY A 124 10.61 -5.22 0.88
N SER A 125 9.53 -4.96 0.16
CA SER A 125 9.27 -5.48 -1.18
C SER A 125 9.85 -4.55 -2.24
N ASP A 126 10.58 -5.10 -3.22
CA ASP A 126 11.09 -4.31 -4.34
C ASP A 126 9.96 -3.83 -5.27
N LYS A 127 8.85 -4.57 -5.31
CA LYS A 127 7.73 -4.33 -6.22
C LYS A 127 6.39 -4.42 -5.51
N VAL A 128 5.37 -3.83 -6.15
CA VAL A 128 3.97 -3.94 -5.76
C VAL A 128 3.11 -4.42 -6.93
N ASN A 129 1.93 -4.93 -6.61
CA ASN A 129 0.84 -5.09 -7.57
C ASN A 129 -0.12 -3.90 -7.44
N LEU A 130 -0.51 -3.29 -8.55
CA LEU A 130 -1.42 -2.15 -8.57
C LEU A 130 -2.78 -2.55 -9.15
N VAL A 131 -3.85 -2.17 -8.46
CA VAL A 131 -5.22 -2.29 -8.97
C VAL A 131 -5.87 -0.92 -8.91
N GLY A 132 -6.23 -0.35 -10.05
CA GLY A 132 -6.82 0.97 -10.14
C GLY A 132 -8.20 0.95 -10.77
N HIS A 133 -9.17 1.63 -10.14
CA HIS A 133 -10.50 1.82 -10.70
C HIS A 133 -10.61 3.22 -11.31
N SER A 134 -11.07 3.31 -12.57
CA SER A 134 -11.33 4.59 -13.23
C SER A 134 -10.10 5.51 -13.21
N GLN A 135 -10.13 6.67 -12.52
CA GLN A 135 -9.01 7.58 -12.35
C GLN A 135 -7.78 6.89 -11.72
N GLY A 136 -8.00 5.94 -10.78
CA GLY A 136 -6.91 5.14 -10.22
C GLY A 136 -6.16 4.33 -11.28
N GLY A 137 -6.85 3.81 -12.31
CA GLY A 137 -6.22 3.17 -13.47
C GLY A 137 -5.38 4.16 -14.30
N MET A 138 -5.86 5.39 -14.48
CA MET A 138 -5.08 6.44 -15.13
C MET A 138 -3.80 6.75 -14.33
N HIS A 139 -3.89 6.84 -13.00
CA HIS A 139 -2.72 7.09 -12.16
C HIS A 139 -1.71 5.95 -12.18
N ILE A 140 -2.13 4.69 -12.37
CA ILE A 140 -1.19 3.58 -12.61
C ILE A 140 -0.31 3.89 -13.84
N LYS A 141 -0.90 4.35 -14.94
CA LYS A 141 -0.15 4.73 -16.15
C LYS A 141 0.79 5.91 -15.88
N THR A 142 0.30 6.93 -15.20
CA THR A 142 1.13 8.09 -14.84
C THR A 142 2.31 7.67 -13.96
N TYR A 143 2.08 6.85 -12.93
CA TYR A 143 3.13 6.34 -12.05
C TYR A 143 4.19 5.54 -12.83
N THR A 144 3.76 4.59 -13.66
CA THR A 144 4.69 3.74 -14.40
C THR A 144 5.48 4.49 -15.46
N GLN A 145 4.93 5.54 -16.07
CA GLN A 145 5.56 6.27 -17.19
C GLN A 145 6.35 7.51 -16.73
N MET A 146 5.90 8.19 -15.68
CA MET A 146 6.45 9.51 -15.28
C MET A 146 7.21 9.48 -13.94
N HIS A 147 6.93 8.51 -13.06
CA HIS A 147 7.54 8.41 -11.73
C HIS A 147 8.50 7.22 -11.60
N ASN A 148 9.05 6.74 -12.71
CA ASN A 148 9.93 5.55 -12.76
C ASN A 148 9.31 4.28 -12.17
N GLY A 149 7.99 4.26 -12.05
CA GLY A 149 7.25 3.18 -11.39
C GLY A 149 7.29 1.85 -12.13
N ALA A 150 7.66 1.82 -13.42
CA ALA A 150 7.70 0.59 -14.20
C ALA A 150 8.60 -0.50 -13.58
N ASP A 151 9.73 -0.11 -12.99
CA ASP A 151 10.64 -1.04 -12.33
C ASP A 151 10.12 -1.54 -10.97
N HIS A 152 9.12 -0.86 -10.42
CA HIS A 152 8.55 -1.09 -9.09
C HIS A 152 7.17 -1.76 -9.11
N VAL A 153 6.68 -2.13 -10.29
CA VAL A 153 5.39 -2.81 -10.47
C VAL A 153 5.60 -4.21 -11.03
N SER A 154 5.00 -5.21 -10.39
CA SER A 154 4.96 -6.58 -10.91
C SER A 154 3.78 -6.76 -11.86
N HIS A 155 2.59 -6.36 -11.40
CA HIS A 155 1.37 -6.45 -12.18
C HIS A 155 0.55 -5.18 -11.99
N ALA A 156 -0.11 -4.76 -13.06
CA ALA A 156 -1.04 -3.65 -13.05
C ALA A 156 -2.39 -4.08 -13.64
N VAL A 157 -3.45 -3.81 -12.91
CA VAL A 157 -4.83 -4.10 -13.34
C VAL A 157 -5.63 -2.82 -13.33
N GLU A 158 -6.16 -2.44 -14.47
CA GLU A 158 -7.10 -1.34 -14.58
C GLU A 158 -8.52 -1.89 -14.62
N VAL A 159 -9.36 -1.46 -13.69
CA VAL A 159 -10.79 -1.74 -13.69
C VAL A 159 -11.49 -0.54 -14.33
N PRO A 160 -12.00 -0.67 -15.56
CA PRO A 160 -12.68 0.42 -16.22
C PRO A 160 -13.95 0.79 -15.43
N ARG A 161 -14.42 2.02 -15.61
CA ARG A 161 -15.65 2.51 -15.01
C ARG A 161 -16.79 1.56 -15.37
N VAL A 162 -17.28 0.81 -14.38
CA VAL A 162 -18.49 0.00 -14.58
C VAL A 162 -19.66 0.96 -14.78
N LEU A 163 -20.13 1.09 -16.00
CA LEU A 163 -21.45 1.62 -16.24
C LEU A 163 -22.46 0.70 -15.54
N PHE A 164 -23.35 1.27 -14.75
CA PHE A 164 -24.35 0.63 -13.90
C PHE A 164 -25.44 -0.10 -14.72
N LEU A 165 -25.07 -0.88 -15.71
CA LEU A 165 -25.94 -1.69 -16.57
C LEU A 165 -25.14 -2.96 -16.97
N GLY A 166 -25.04 -3.92 -16.06
CA GLY A 166 -24.99 -5.35 -16.35
C GLY A 166 -24.15 -5.87 -17.52
N ILE A 167 -22.98 -5.29 -17.85
CA ILE A 167 -22.15 -5.75 -18.97
C ILE A 167 -20.69 -5.89 -18.55
N CYS A 168 -20.17 -7.11 -18.76
CA CYS A 168 -18.81 -7.60 -18.84
C CYS A 168 -17.66 -6.69 -18.37
N LEU A 169 -16.91 -7.20 -17.39
CA LEU A 169 -15.59 -6.74 -17.00
C LEU A 169 -14.58 -7.13 -18.09
N ASP A 170 -14.15 -6.19 -18.91
CA ASP A 170 -12.95 -6.34 -19.69
C ASP A 170 -11.75 -5.96 -18.80
N PHE A 171 -11.01 -6.96 -18.35
CA PHE A 171 -9.75 -6.76 -17.65
C PHE A 171 -8.65 -6.57 -18.71
N TYR A 172 -7.98 -5.43 -18.68
CA TYR A 172 -6.75 -5.23 -19.44
C TYR A 172 -5.56 -5.53 -18.52
N TYR A 173 -4.75 -6.52 -18.92
CA TYR A 173 -3.44 -6.79 -18.34
C TYR A 173 -2.38 -6.10 -19.22
N PHE A 174 -1.45 -5.41 -18.59
CA PHE A 174 -0.24 -4.89 -19.22
C PHE A 174 0.99 -5.56 -18.65
#